data_8d60493513e8a0c3a91e865927510fb8
#
_entry.id   8d60493513e8a0c3a91e865927510fb8
#
_cell.length_a   1.000
_cell.length_b   1.000
_cell.length_c   1.000
_cell.angle_alpha   90.00
_cell.angle_beta   90.00
_cell.angle_gamma   90.00
#
_symmetry.space_group_name_H-M   'P 1'
#
loop_
_entity.id
_entity.type
_entity.pdbx_description
1 polymer ?
#
loop_
_entity_poly.entity_id
_entity_poly.type
_entity_poly.pdbx_seq_one_letter_code
_entity_poly.pdbx_strand_id
1 'polypeptide(L)'
;GYSARITERKGLYLILSALEQIHQNNPDVRLIISGAGTEDQIKKLKDYIHAHQMHSYVEFIGFTRDIEGLYRSIDCLLLPTITREAFGLVICEAMYCGVPVITSGSGAQREIIDDGESGFIVDPLNEHSLQQAMEHVMSDAVNLPNIITKARQVVEQRFIVNRVADELVTIIDNLHSTDK
;
A
#
# COMPACT_ATOMS: atom_id res chain seq x y z
N GLY A 1 -2.14 6.62 4.13
CA GLY A 1 -3.28 6.46 3.20
C GLY A 1 -3.56 5.02 2.82
N TYR A 2 -4.72 4.78 2.28
CA TYR A 2 -5.17 3.51 1.73
C TYR A 2 -5.70 3.74 0.31
N SER A 3 -5.28 2.91 -0.65
CA SER A 3 -5.73 2.99 -2.04
C SER A 3 -5.99 1.59 -2.60
N ALA A 4 -7.24 1.12 -2.49
CA ALA A 4 -7.65 -0.17 -3.05
C ALA A 4 -9.19 -0.32 -3.04
N ARG A 5 -9.71 -1.40 -3.58
CA ARG A 5 -11.13 -1.74 -3.44
C ARG A 5 -11.51 -1.88 -1.97
N ILE A 6 -12.69 -1.37 -1.62
CA ILE A 6 -13.23 -1.46 -0.26
C ILE A 6 -13.75 -2.88 -0.02
N THR A 7 -12.88 -3.76 0.41
CA THR A 7 -13.18 -5.16 0.74
C THR A 7 -12.40 -5.58 1.98
N GLU A 8 -12.95 -6.48 2.78
CA GLU A 8 -12.29 -7.04 3.96
C GLU A 8 -10.91 -7.64 3.62
N ARG A 9 -10.82 -8.31 2.47
CA ARG A 9 -9.58 -8.96 2.00
C ARG A 9 -8.40 -8.01 1.80
N LYS A 10 -8.64 -6.71 1.61
CA LYS A 10 -7.58 -5.70 1.44
C LYS A 10 -7.04 -5.14 2.77
N GLY A 11 -7.55 -5.65 3.90
CA GLY A 11 -7.03 -5.32 5.22
C GLY A 11 -7.41 -3.93 5.74
N LEU A 12 -8.43 -3.28 5.16
CA LEU A 12 -8.82 -1.93 5.57
C LEU A 12 -9.23 -1.86 7.06
N TYR A 13 -9.95 -2.87 7.54
CA TYR A 13 -10.38 -2.89 8.95
C TYR A 13 -9.21 -3.14 9.92
N LEU A 14 -8.14 -3.82 9.49
CA LEU A 14 -6.90 -3.91 10.28
C LEU A 14 -6.23 -2.55 10.41
N ILE A 15 -6.24 -1.76 9.32
CA ILE A 15 -5.71 -0.38 9.37
C ILE A 15 -6.54 0.48 10.33
N LEU A 16 -7.87 0.38 10.27
CA LEU A 16 -8.75 1.15 11.15
C LEU A 16 -8.54 0.78 12.63
N SER A 17 -8.44 -0.51 12.93
CA SER A 17 -8.16 -0.99 14.29
C SER A 17 -6.80 -0.51 14.81
N ALA A 18 -5.73 -0.65 14.02
CA ALA A 18 -4.39 -0.17 14.39
C ALA A 18 -4.37 1.37 14.56
N LEU A 19 -5.03 2.09 13.67
CA LEU A 19 -5.11 3.55 13.73
C LEU A 19 -5.83 4.05 14.98
N GLU A 20 -6.88 3.37 15.42
CA GLU A 20 -7.61 3.71 16.65
C GLU A 20 -6.68 3.70 17.88
N GLN A 21 -5.80 2.69 17.96
CA GLN A 21 -4.81 2.61 19.05
C GLN A 21 -3.73 3.69 18.93
N ILE A 22 -3.25 3.95 17.72
CA ILE A 22 -2.21 4.95 17.48
C ILE A 22 -2.74 6.36 17.77
N HIS A 23 -3.95 6.68 17.33
CA HIS A 23 -4.54 8.01 17.46
C HIS A 23 -4.70 8.45 18.93
N GLN A 24 -4.86 7.52 19.87
CA GLN A 24 -4.91 7.82 21.30
C GLN A 24 -3.64 8.53 21.81
N ASN A 25 -2.48 8.16 21.25
CA ASN A 25 -1.18 8.70 21.63
C ASN A 25 -0.65 9.74 20.62
N ASN A 26 -1.15 9.73 19.39
CA ASN A 26 -0.73 10.59 18.28
C ASN A 26 -1.97 11.20 17.59
N PRO A 27 -2.59 12.24 18.14
CA PRO A 27 -3.86 12.79 17.66
C PRO A 27 -3.76 13.47 16.28
N ASP A 28 -2.56 13.75 15.79
CA ASP A 28 -2.32 14.34 14.47
C ASP A 28 -2.33 13.31 13.34
N VAL A 29 -2.27 12.02 13.67
CA VAL A 29 -2.29 10.94 12.66
C VAL A 29 -3.69 10.83 12.06
N ARG A 30 -3.76 10.82 10.71
CA ARG A 30 -4.99 10.74 9.94
C ARG A 30 -4.91 9.66 8.89
N LEU A 31 -6.07 9.16 8.45
CA LEU A 31 -6.17 8.19 7.36
C LEU A 31 -7.05 8.73 6.23
N ILE A 32 -6.48 8.77 5.03
CA ILE A 32 -7.23 9.00 3.79
C ILE A 32 -7.49 7.64 3.15
N ILE A 33 -8.77 7.33 2.89
CA ILE A 33 -9.21 6.10 2.25
C ILE A 33 -9.71 6.44 0.85
N SER A 34 -9.02 5.94 -0.16
CA SER A 34 -9.45 5.99 -1.56
C SER A 34 -9.81 4.59 -2.06
N GLY A 35 -10.94 4.48 -2.75
CA GLY A 35 -11.33 3.23 -3.38
C GLY A 35 -12.81 3.12 -3.71
N ALA A 36 -13.13 2.16 -4.57
CA ALA A 36 -14.49 1.79 -4.91
C ALA A 36 -14.91 0.52 -4.17
N GLY A 37 -16.19 0.38 -3.94
CA GLY A 37 -16.82 -0.79 -3.35
C GLY A 37 -18.31 -0.87 -3.72
N THR A 38 -18.98 -1.95 -3.36
CA THR A 38 -20.44 -2.01 -3.44
C THR A 38 -21.06 -1.08 -2.41
N GLU A 39 -22.33 -0.72 -2.60
CA GLU A 39 -23.07 0.11 -1.64
C GLU A 39 -23.02 -0.47 -0.21
N ASP A 40 -23.16 -1.80 -0.08
CA ASP A 40 -23.08 -2.50 1.20
C ASP A 40 -21.67 -2.36 1.84
N GLN A 41 -20.61 -2.52 1.04
CA GLN A 41 -19.23 -2.36 1.53
C GLN A 41 -18.94 -0.93 1.98
N ILE A 42 -19.40 0.05 1.22
CA ILE A 42 -19.23 1.48 1.57
C ILE A 42 -20.06 1.81 2.81
N LYS A 43 -21.29 1.28 2.90
CA LYS A 43 -22.13 1.46 4.08
C LYS A 43 -21.46 0.86 5.32
N LYS A 44 -20.98 -0.37 5.26
CA LYS A 44 -20.25 -1.01 6.38
C LYS A 44 -19.04 -0.22 6.83
N LEU A 45 -18.26 0.34 5.88
CA LEU A 45 -17.13 1.21 6.20
C LEU A 45 -17.57 2.46 6.98
N LYS A 46 -18.61 3.15 6.50
CA LYS A 46 -19.14 4.35 7.14
C LYS A 46 -19.72 4.04 8.52
N ASP A 47 -20.46 2.94 8.64
CA ASP A 47 -21.02 2.49 9.92
C ASP A 47 -19.90 2.18 10.94
N TYR A 48 -18.80 1.55 10.48
CA TYR A 48 -17.61 1.30 11.33
C TYR A 48 -16.97 2.61 11.81
N ILE A 49 -16.68 3.53 10.89
CA ILE A 49 -16.11 4.86 11.21
C ILE A 49 -17.00 5.60 12.21
N HIS A 50 -18.32 5.50 12.06
CA HIS A 50 -19.29 6.12 12.97
C HIS A 50 -19.28 5.46 14.35
N ALA A 51 -19.37 4.13 14.41
CA ALA A 51 -19.41 3.38 15.66
C ALA A 51 -18.17 3.60 16.53
N HIS A 52 -17.01 3.75 15.90
CA HIS A 52 -15.71 4.00 16.55
C HIS A 52 -15.35 5.50 16.66
N GLN A 53 -16.26 6.41 16.33
CA GLN A 53 -16.09 7.87 16.45
C GLN A 53 -14.85 8.42 15.70
N MET A 54 -14.49 7.81 14.56
CA MET A 54 -13.26 8.11 13.80
C MET A 54 -13.39 9.30 12.83
N HIS A 55 -14.51 10.01 12.79
CA HIS A 55 -14.79 11.06 11.79
C HIS A 55 -13.78 12.21 11.75
N SER A 56 -13.10 12.49 12.86
CA SER A 56 -12.14 13.59 12.94
C SER A 56 -10.78 13.27 12.33
N TYR A 57 -10.45 11.98 12.13
CA TYR A 57 -9.15 11.54 11.66
C TYR A 57 -9.17 10.48 10.55
N VAL A 58 -10.35 10.05 10.10
CA VAL A 58 -10.55 9.15 8.96
C VAL A 58 -11.42 9.79 7.91
N GLU A 59 -10.89 9.95 6.71
CA GLU A 59 -11.59 10.51 5.56
C GLU A 59 -11.75 9.45 4.45
N PHE A 60 -12.99 9.17 4.04
CA PHE A 60 -13.29 8.36 2.87
C PHE A 60 -13.62 9.25 1.68
N ILE A 61 -12.67 9.37 0.75
CA ILE A 61 -12.80 10.24 -0.44
C ILE A 61 -13.43 9.53 -1.66
N GLY A 62 -13.73 8.22 -1.54
CA GLY A 62 -14.22 7.43 -2.67
C GLY A 62 -13.12 7.12 -3.70
N PHE A 63 -13.54 6.73 -4.90
CA PHE A 63 -12.60 6.46 -5.99
C PHE A 63 -12.10 7.77 -6.60
N THR A 64 -10.78 7.93 -6.72
CA THR A 64 -10.17 9.05 -7.43
C THR A 64 -9.42 8.57 -8.67
N ARG A 65 -9.38 9.42 -9.71
CA ARG A 65 -8.50 9.26 -10.88
C ARG A 65 -7.22 10.08 -10.74
N ASP A 66 -7.19 11.04 -9.83
CA ASP A 66 -6.01 11.81 -9.48
C ASP A 66 -5.14 11.01 -8.49
N ILE A 67 -4.45 10.02 -9.02
CA ILE A 67 -3.59 9.13 -8.25
C ILE A 67 -2.35 9.86 -7.75
N GLU A 68 -1.79 10.76 -8.56
CA GLU A 68 -0.63 11.57 -8.18
C GLU A 68 -0.98 12.52 -7.02
N GLY A 69 -2.13 13.20 -7.09
CA GLY A 69 -2.63 14.04 -6.00
C GLY A 69 -2.87 13.24 -4.72
N LEU A 70 -3.41 12.03 -4.83
CA LEU A 70 -3.57 11.13 -3.68
C LEU A 70 -2.21 10.81 -3.03
N TYR A 71 -1.22 10.35 -3.81
CA TYR A 71 0.08 9.99 -3.23
C TYR A 71 0.85 11.20 -2.68
N ARG A 72 0.64 12.39 -3.22
CA ARG A 72 1.20 13.64 -2.63
C ARG A 72 0.54 14.05 -1.32
N SER A 73 -0.66 13.57 -1.04
CA SER A 73 -1.43 13.92 0.18
C SER A 73 -1.24 12.96 1.35
N ILE A 74 -0.43 11.90 1.16
CA ILE A 74 -0.19 10.87 2.18
C ILE A 74 1.31 10.69 2.42
N ASP A 75 1.67 10.39 3.66
CA ASP A 75 3.06 10.16 4.08
C ASP A 75 3.45 8.67 4.02
N CYS A 76 2.47 7.77 3.97
CA CYS A 76 2.68 6.32 3.88
C CYS A 76 1.46 5.64 3.26
N LEU A 77 1.68 4.68 2.38
CA LEU A 77 0.61 3.80 1.85
C LEU A 77 0.52 2.53 2.71
N LEU A 78 -0.71 2.19 3.11
CA LEU A 78 -1.02 0.99 3.89
C LEU A 78 -1.84 0.02 3.02
N LEU A 79 -1.32 -1.20 2.78
CA LEU A 79 -2.01 -2.25 2.04
C LEU A 79 -1.79 -3.64 2.67
N PRO A 80 -2.23 -3.88 3.91
CA PRO A 80 -2.06 -5.17 4.60
C PRO A 80 -3.09 -6.19 4.11
N THR A 81 -2.97 -6.60 2.84
CA THR A 81 -3.90 -7.53 2.17
C THR A 81 -3.88 -8.89 2.87
N ILE A 82 -5.05 -9.38 3.30
CA ILE A 82 -5.20 -10.64 4.06
C ILE A 82 -5.08 -11.86 3.13
N THR A 83 -5.49 -11.72 1.86
CA THR A 83 -5.46 -12.79 0.87
C THR A 83 -4.37 -12.56 -0.17
N ARG A 84 -4.06 -13.59 -0.95
CA ARG A 84 -3.03 -13.50 -2.00
C ARG A 84 -3.30 -12.35 -2.96
N GLU A 85 -2.32 -11.45 -3.09
CA GLU A 85 -2.32 -10.36 -4.06
C GLU A 85 -1.70 -10.82 -5.37
N ALA A 86 -2.35 -10.53 -6.49
CA ALA A 86 -1.83 -10.95 -7.81
C ALA A 86 -0.59 -10.15 -8.21
N PHE A 87 -0.59 -8.82 -7.95
CA PHE A 87 0.56 -7.95 -8.19
C PHE A 87 0.64 -6.82 -7.16
N GLY A 88 -0.30 -5.89 -7.17
CA GLY A 88 -0.29 -4.72 -6.28
C GLY A 88 0.23 -3.47 -6.97
N LEU A 89 -0.35 -3.09 -8.12
CA LEU A 89 0.03 -1.88 -8.88
C LEU A 89 0.14 -0.63 -8.01
N VAL A 90 -0.78 -0.46 -7.06
CA VAL A 90 -0.78 0.69 -6.13
C VAL A 90 0.50 0.76 -5.27
N ILE A 91 1.18 -0.37 -5.04
CA ILE A 91 2.47 -0.41 -4.34
C ILE A 91 3.54 0.24 -5.23
N CYS A 92 3.64 -0.20 -6.49
CA CYS A 92 4.60 0.38 -7.44
C CYS A 92 4.33 1.87 -7.68
N GLU A 93 3.06 2.26 -7.79
CA GLU A 93 2.65 3.65 -7.95
C GLU A 93 3.11 4.51 -6.77
N ALA A 94 2.85 4.06 -5.52
CA ALA A 94 3.27 4.77 -4.31
C ALA A 94 4.80 4.87 -4.22
N MET A 95 5.52 3.76 -4.43
CA MET A 95 6.99 3.72 -4.41
C MET A 95 7.58 4.67 -5.47
N TYR A 96 7.02 4.72 -6.67
CA TYR A 96 7.46 5.63 -7.73
C TYR A 96 7.20 7.09 -7.36
N CYS A 97 6.08 7.39 -6.72
CA CYS A 97 5.74 8.73 -6.20
C CYS A 97 6.54 9.14 -4.96
N GLY A 98 7.40 8.26 -4.43
CA GLY A 98 8.20 8.55 -3.24
C GLY A 98 7.45 8.38 -1.93
N VAL A 99 6.41 7.56 -1.91
CA VAL A 99 5.61 7.25 -0.72
C VAL A 99 6.05 5.89 -0.18
N PRO A 100 6.53 5.80 1.07
CA PRO A 100 6.85 4.52 1.71
C PRO A 100 5.59 3.64 1.84
N VAL A 101 5.77 2.33 1.78
CA VAL A 101 4.69 1.36 1.76
C VAL A 101 4.81 0.38 2.92
N ILE A 102 3.70 0.14 3.62
CA ILE A 102 3.52 -0.98 4.56
C ILE A 102 2.52 -1.96 3.95
N THR A 103 2.93 -3.21 3.77
CA THR A 103 2.11 -4.27 3.15
C THR A 103 2.27 -5.59 3.88
N SER A 104 1.42 -6.58 3.59
CA SER A 104 1.49 -7.91 4.18
C SER A 104 2.50 -8.85 3.50
N GLY A 105 3.07 -8.46 2.37
CA GLY A 105 3.91 -9.35 1.57
C GLY A 105 3.15 -10.57 1.03
N SER A 106 1.85 -10.45 0.82
CA SER A 106 1.01 -11.53 0.32
C SER A 106 1.09 -11.65 -1.20
N GLY A 107 1.41 -12.84 -1.70
CA GLY A 107 1.54 -13.08 -3.15
C GLY A 107 2.73 -12.34 -3.75
N ALA A 108 2.53 -11.65 -4.87
CA ALA A 108 3.59 -10.92 -5.58
C ALA A 108 4.14 -9.68 -4.85
N GLN A 109 3.54 -9.27 -3.75
CA GLN A 109 4.04 -8.11 -2.97
C GLN A 109 5.50 -8.32 -2.49
N ARG A 110 5.88 -9.57 -2.17
CA ARG A 110 7.27 -9.92 -1.80
C ARG A 110 8.26 -9.87 -2.96
N GLU A 111 7.78 -9.83 -4.18
CA GLU A 111 8.61 -9.64 -5.36
C GLU A 111 8.88 -8.16 -5.63
N ILE A 112 8.06 -7.26 -5.04
CA ILE A 112 8.14 -5.82 -5.22
C ILE A 112 8.91 -5.16 -4.07
N ILE A 113 8.68 -5.62 -2.83
CA ILE A 113 9.22 -5.00 -1.62
C ILE A 113 10.25 -5.93 -0.97
N ASP A 114 11.43 -5.37 -0.75
CA ASP A 114 12.44 -5.89 0.15
C ASP A 114 12.23 -5.27 1.54
N ASP A 115 11.89 -6.13 2.52
CA ASP A 115 11.48 -5.70 3.86
C ASP A 115 12.58 -4.93 4.60
N GLY A 116 12.21 -3.75 5.10
CA GLY A 116 13.13 -2.82 5.76
C GLY A 116 14.07 -2.06 4.83
N GLU A 117 14.08 -2.37 3.52
CA GLU A 117 14.95 -1.72 2.53
C GLU A 117 14.20 -0.83 1.54
N SER A 118 13.12 -1.33 0.94
CA SER A 118 12.29 -0.60 -0.02
C SER A 118 10.84 -0.42 0.42
N GLY A 119 10.51 -0.87 1.62
CA GLY A 119 9.20 -0.81 2.27
C GLY A 119 9.15 -1.73 3.47
N PHE A 120 7.97 -1.97 4.02
CA PHE A 120 7.79 -2.76 5.22
C PHE A 120 6.77 -3.86 5.00
N ILE A 121 7.09 -5.06 5.49
CA ILE A 121 6.22 -6.23 5.41
C ILE A 121 5.73 -6.60 6.82
N VAL A 122 4.41 -6.68 6.98
CA VAL A 122 3.76 -7.03 8.24
C VAL A 122 3.00 -8.35 8.13
N ASP A 123 2.74 -9.00 9.25
CA ASP A 123 1.84 -10.15 9.32
C ASP A 123 0.38 -9.64 9.34
N PRO A 124 -0.43 -9.91 8.30
CA PRO A 124 -1.81 -9.42 8.23
C PRO A 124 -2.75 -10.11 9.23
N LEU A 125 -2.33 -11.17 9.87
CA LEU A 125 -3.09 -11.86 10.92
C LEU A 125 -2.73 -11.35 12.32
N ASN A 126 -1.78 -10.43 12.43
CA ASN A 126 -1.33 -9.84 13.68
C ASN A 126 -1.53 -8.31 13.65
N GLU A 127 -2.61 -7.83 14.27
CA GLU A 127 -2.94 -6.40 14.35
C GLU A 127 -1.79 -5.57 14.95
N HIS A 128 -1.09 -6.12 15.93
CA HIS A 128 0.03 -5.46 16.58
C HIS A 128 1.23 -5.26 15.65
N SER A 129 1.44 -6.19 14.70
CA SER A 129 2.49 -6.06 13.67
C SER A 129 2.28 -4.82 12.79
N LEU A 130 1.03 -4.56 12.38
CA LEU A 130 0.71 -3.38 11.58
C LEU A 130 0.87 -2.09 12.40
N GLN A 131 0.37 -2.07 13.64
CA GLN A 131 0.54 -0.94 14.54
C GLN A 131 2.01 -0.59 14.74
N GLN A 132 2.84 -1.58 15.07
CA GLN A 132 4.29 -1.40 15.25
C GLN A 132 4.98 -0.85 13.99
N ALA A 133 4.62 -1.36 12.81
CA ALA A 133 5.17 -0.85 11.56
C ALA A 133 4.77 0.59 11.28
N MET A 134 3.53 0.97 11.56
CA MET A 134 3.06 2.36 11.45
C MET A 134 3.81 3.28 12.42
N GLU A 135 3.92 2.91 13.68
CA GLU A 135 4.68 3.66 14.70
C GLU A 135 6.17 3.77 14.31
N HIS A 136 6.75 2.68 13.78
CA HIS A 136 8.13 2.67 13.31
C HIS A 136 8.36 3.67 12.18
N VAL A 137 7.50 3.69 11.16
CA VAL A 137 7.58 4.65 10.03
C VAL A 137 7.43 6.11 10.50
N MET A 138 6.66 6.36 11.54
CA MET A 138 6.49 7.69 12.13
C MET A 138 7.64 8.12 13.06
N SER A 139 8.54 7.20 13.40
CA SER A 139 9.65 7.50 14.32
C SER A 139 10.89 8.03 13.57
N ASP A 140 11.74 8.78 14.27
CA ASP A 140 13.03 9.26 13.74
C ASP A 140 14.07 8.12 13.59
N ALA A 141 13.75 6.90 14.04
CA ALA A 141 14.64 5.74 13.96
C ALA A 141 14.79 5.20 12.53
N VAL A 142 13.88 5.55 11.62
CA VAL A 142 13.87 5.06 10.24
C VAL A 142 14.48 6.07 9.28
N ASN A 143 15.43 5.61 8.48
CA ASN A 143 15.96 6.43 7.38
C ASN A 143 15.00 6.37 6.17
N LEU A 144 13.84 6.99 6.29
CA LEU A 144 12.82 7.04 5.21
C LEU A 144 13.37 7.54 3.87
N PRO A 145 14.23 8.60 3.79
CA PRO A 145 14.81 9.02 2.52
C PRO A 145 15.56 7.92 1.78
N ASN A 146 16.28 7.06 2.49
CA ASN A 146 16.99 5.93 1.88
C ASN A 146 16.00 4.85 1.39
N ILE A 147 14.98 4.52 2.19
CA ILE A 147 13.92 3.55 1.81
C ILE A 147 13.18 4.04 0.57
N ILE A 148 12.77 5.30 0.54
CA ILE A 148 12.08 5.93 -0.60
C ILE A 148 12.95 5.88 -1.87
N THR A 149 14.24 6.18 -1.74
CA THR A 149 15.17 6.13 -2.88
C THR A 149 15.30 4.71 -3.43
N LYS A 150 15.50 3.71 -2.57
CA LYS A 150 15.56 2.29 -2.97
C LYS A 150 14.25 1.82 -3.56
N ALA A 151 13.11 2.17 -2.94
CA ALA A 151 11.78 1.83 -3.44
C ALA A 151 11.57 2.31 -4.88
N ARG A 152 11.90 3.58 -5.16
CA ARG A 152 11.82 4.14 -6.50
C ARG A 152 12.74 3.40 -7.48
N GLN A 153 13.98 3.11 -7.11
CA GLN A 153 14.92 2.37 -7.94
C GLN A 153 14.39 0.98 -8.31
N VAL A 154 13.79 0.25 -7.37
CA VAL A 154 13.16 -1.06 -7.65
C VAL A 154 12.10 -0.93 -8.74
N VAL A 155 11.22 0.07 -8.65
CA VAL A 155 10.16 0.28 -9.66
C VAL A 155 10.75 0.67 -11.01
N GLU A 156 11.68 1.62 -11.05
CA GLU A 156 12.33 2.09 -12.28
C GLU A 156 13.11 0.97 -13.01
N GLN A 157 13.74 0.08 -12.25
CA GLN A 157 14.54 -1.01 -12.81
C GLN A 157 13.71 -2.23 -13.23
N ARG A 158 12.51 -2.45 -12.67
CA ARG A 158 11.80 -3.72 -12.85
C ARG A 158 10.38 -3.58 -13.39
N PHE A 159 9.68 -2.47 -13.12
CA PHE A 159 8.22 -2.41 -13.27
C PHE A 159 7.72 -1.27 -14.18
N ILE A 160 8.60 -0.51 -14.81
CA ILE A 160 8.17 0.47 -15.82
C ILE A 160 7.83 -0.23 -17.15
N VAL A 161 6.85 0.32 -17.87
CA VAL A 161 6.27 -0.28 -19.09
C VAL A 161 7.34 -0.58 -20.15
N ASN A 162 8.27 0.35 -20.41
CA ASN A 162 9.31 0.15 -21.41
C ASN A 162 10.19 -1.07 -21.10
N ARG A 163 10.59 -1.22 -19.84
CA ARG A 163 11.39 -2.36 -19.38
C ARG A 163 10.68 -3.69 -19.59
N VAL A 164 9.41 -3.77 -19.19
CA VAL A 164 8.58 -4.97 -19.35
C VAL A 164 8.40 -5.31 -20.83
N ALA A 165 8.22 -4.30 -21.68
CA ALA A 165 8.12 -4.49 -23.13
C ALA A 165 9.42 -5.04 -23.74
N ASP A 166 10.58 -4.51 -23.36
CA ASP A 166 11.89 -4.98 -23.84
C ASP A 166 12.16 -6.44 -23.42
N GLU A 167 11.81 -6.80 -22.21
CA GLU A 167 11.94 -8.18 -21.71
C GLU A 167 11.01 -9.15 -22.49
N LEU A 168 9.78 -8.74 -22.78
CA LEU A 168 8.85 -9.54 -23.58
C LEU A 168 9.37 -9.75 -25.00
N VAL A 169 9.88 -8.71 -25.68
CA VAL A 169 10.49 -8.82 -26.99
C VAL A 169 11.66 -9.82 -26.95
N THR A 170 12.53 -9.71 -25.96
CA THR A 170 13.68 -10.63 -25.80
C THR A 170 13.24 -12.09 -25.63
N ILE A 171 12.18 -12.34 -24.87
CA ILE A 171 11.63 -13.70 -24.70
C ILE A 171 11.08 -14.24 -26.02
N ILE A 172 10.32 -13.42 -26.75
CA ILE A 172 9.74 -13.81 -28.05
C ILE A 172 10.84 -14.14 -29.06
N ASP A 173 11.89 -13.31 -29.16
CA ASP A 173 13.01 -13.53 -30.09
C ASP A 173 13.77 -14.83 -29.75
N ASN A 174 13.97 -15.11 -28.46
CA ASN A 174 14.62 -16.35 -28.02
C ASN A 174 13.79 -17.60 -28.37
N LEU A 175 12.45 -17.55 -28.23
CA LEU A 175 11.57 -18.65 -28.63
C LEU A 175 11.65 -18.92 -30.12
N HIS A 176 11.66 -17.90 -30.98
CA HIS A 176 11.81 -18.05 -32.43
C HIS A 176 13.20 -18.55 -32.85
N SER A 177 14.23 -18.36 -32.02
CA SER A 177 15.60 -18.80 -32.28
C SER A 177 15.84 -20.28 -31.95
N THR A 178 15.03 -20.87 -31.07
CA THR A 178 15.13 -22.28 -30.64
C THR A 178 14.41 -23.25 -31.58
N ASP A 179 13.61 -22.77 -32.52
CA ASP A 179 12.89 -23.59 -33.52
C ASP A 179 13.66 -23.74 -34.84
N LYS A 180 14.97 -23.45 -34.88
CA LYS A 180 15.89 -23.70 -35.98
C LYS A 180 16.96 -24.71 -35.60
#